data_4371140a029099e87ad366d040032306
#
_entry.id   4371140a029099e87ad366d040032306
#
_cell.length_a   1.000
_cell.length_b   1.000
_cell.length_c   1.000
_cell.angle_alpha   90.00
_cell.angle_beta   90.00
_cell.angle_gamma   90.00
#
_symmetry.space_group_name_H-M   'P 1'
#
loop_
_entity.id
_entity.type
_entity.pdbx_description
1 polymer ?
#
loop_
_entity_poly.entity_id
_entity_poly.type
_entity_poly.pdbx_seq_one_letter_code
_entity_poly.pdbx_strand_id
1 'polypeptide(L)'
;MRTVLQPALLAAVLFAGVAPAMADAPICINTRDITSSQPDKTGSSILFKMRDGTQWRNTLQGRCPDLEFEGYAWTVRNPDNSVCEKQQSLQVLHSGEICMLGKFEKVAPQPKAG
;
A
#
# COMPACT_ATOMS: atom_id res chain seq x y z
N MET A 1 -39.57 54.06 -8.16
CA MET A 1 -39.24 53.66 -8.11
C MET A 1 -38.58 52.75 -7.86
N ARG A 2 -38.34 52.24 -7.94
CA ARG A 2 -37.87 51.52 -7.70
C ARG A 2 -37.04 50.78 -7.58
N THR A 3 -36.71 50.26 -7.38
CA THR A 3 -36.10 49.56 -7.22
C THR A 3 -35.47 48.68 -7.33
N VAL A 4 -35.23 48.32 -7.40
CA VAL A 4 -34.66 47.40 -7.57
C VAL A 4 -33.92 46.61 -7.16
N LEU A 5 -33.66 46.11 -7.09
CA LEU A 5 -33.04 45.31 -6.76
C LEU A 5 -32.40 44.39 -6.98
N GLN A 6 -31.86 43.85 -6.98
CA GLN A 6 -31.29 42.95 -7.16
C GLN A 6 -30.63 42.10 -6.76
N PRO A 7 -30.50 41.58 -6.79
CA PRO A 7 -30.09 40.74 -6.39
C PRO A 7 -29.14 40.09 -6.45
N ALA A 8 -28.70 39.85 -6.40
CA ALA A 8 -27.81 39.27 -6.47
C ALA A 8 -27.40 38.30 -6.31
N LEU A 9 -27.26 37.87 -6.41
CA LEU A 9 -26.87 36.98 -6.32
C LEU A 9 -26.12 36.18 -6.13
N LEU A 10 -25.92 35.75 -5.98
CA LEU A 10 -25.33 35.02 -5.71
C LEU A 10 -24.64 34.19 -6.01
N ALA A 11 -24.25 33.94 -6.09
CA ALA A 11 -23.43 33.30 -6.51
C ALA A 11 -22.91 32.33 -5.93
N ALA A 12 -23.03 31.83 -5.56
CA ALA A 12 -22.62 30.99 -4.86
C ALA A 12 -21.90 30.05 -5.31
N VAL A 13 -21.25 29.96 -5.51
CA VAL A 13 -20.54 29.16 -5.91
C VAL A 13 -20.17 28.17 -5.34
N LEU A 14 -20.12 27.56 -5.27
CA LEU A 14 -19.85 26.64 -4.77
C LEU A 14 -19.04 25.75 -5.18
N PHE A 15 -18.15 25.64 -5.15
CA PHE A 15 -17.36 24.78 -5.46
C PHE A 15 -17.24 23.88 -4.64
N ALA A 16 -17.75 23.92 -4.00
CA ALA A 16 -17.58 23.21 -3.05
C ALA A 16 -17.38 21.93 -3.41
N GLY A 17 -17.73 21.21 -3.49
CA GLY A 17 -17.60 19.97 -3.66
C GLY A 17 -16.61 19.41 -4.33
N VAL A 18 -15.84 20.02 -4.69
CA VAL A 18 -14.98 19.48 -5.34
C VAL A 18 -13.90 19.09 -4.72
N ALA A 19 -13.94 18.58 -3.77
CA ALA A 19 -12.87 18.07 -3.15
C ALA A 19 -12.14 17.33 -4.08
N PRO A 20 -11.00 17.57 -4.23
CA PRO A 20 -10.23 16.87 -5.11
C PRO A 20 -10.16 15.58 -4.62
N ALA A 21 -10.35 14.76 -5.31
CA ALA A 21 -10.23 13.53 -4.91
C ALA A 21 -8.93 13.41 -4.52
N MET A 22 -8.66 13.34 -3.39
CA MET A 22 -7.50 13.14 -3.00
C MET A 22 -7.22 11.82 -3.21
N ALA A 23 -6.39 11.47 -3.95
CA ALA A 23 -5.89 10.20 -4.02
C ALA A 23 -5.50 9.86 -2.68
N ASP A 24 -5.93 8.81 -2.19
CA ASP A 24 -5.52 8.36 -0.92
C ASP A 24 -4.03 8.24 -0.90
N ALA A 25 -3.42 8.63 0.13
CA ALA A 25 -1.99 8.47 0.27
C ALA A 25 -1.65 6.99 0.23
N PRO A 26 -0.55 6.62 -0.36
CA PRO A 26 -0.18 5.22 -0.41
C PRO A 26 0.09 4.67 0.98
N ILE A 27 -0.20 3.42 1.17
CA ILE A 27 0.07 2.77 2.43
C ILE A 27 1.53 2.37 2.43
N CYS A 28 2.22 2.72 3.49
CA CYS A 28 3.62 2.39 3.66
C CYS A 28 3.82 1.64 4.96
N ILE A 29 4.73 0.69 4.98
CA ILE A 29 5.10 0.01 6.20
C ILE A 29 6.59 0.22 6.42
N ASN A 30 7.05 0.03 7.65
CA ASN A 30 8.45 0.22 7.96
C ASN A 30 9.13 -1.13 8.02
N THR A 31 10.19 -1.30 7.26
CA THR A 31 10.85 -2.61 7.17
C THR A 31 11.42 -3.05 8.52
N ARG A 32 11.77 -2.11 9.39
CA ARG A 32 12.30 -2.48 10.69
C ARG A 32 11.26 -3.12 11.58
N ASP A 33 9.99 -2.90 11.29
CA ASP A 33 8.93 -3.47 12.10
C ASP A 33 8.43 -4.79 11.56
N ILE A 34 8.95 -5.26 10.46
CA ILE A 34 8.54 -6.53 9.91
C ILE A 34 9.20 -7.65 10.71
N THR A 35 8.39 -8.50 11.32
CA THR A 35 8.90 -9.64 12.08
C THR A 35 8.94 -10.90 11.24
N SER A 36 8.10 -10.99 10.24
CA SER A 36 8.17 -12.12 9.31
C SER A 36 7.49 -11.77 8.01
N SER A 37 7.88 -12.44 6.96
CA SER A 37 7.23 -12.30 5.67
C SER A 37 6.97 -13.67 5.13
N GLN A 38 5.76 -13.91 4.65
CA GLN A 38 5.35 -15.21 4.17
C GLN A 38 4.77 -15.08 2.78
N PRO A 39 5.53 -15.40 1.75
CA PRO A 39 4.98 -15.43 0.41
C PRO A 39 4.02 -16.60 0.28
N ASP A 40 2.99 -16.44 -0.54
CA ASP A 40 2.07 -17.55 -0.75
C ASP A 40 2.70 -18.53 -1.74
N LYS A 41 2.09 -19.67 -1.88
CA LYS A 41 2.66 -20.73 -2.71
C LYS A 41 2.71 -20.39 -4.17
N THR A 42 1.83 -19.51 -4.63
CA THR A 42 1.81 -19.17 -6.04
C THR A 42 2.73 -18.00 -6.36
N GLY A 43 3.25 -17.33 -5.34
CA GLY A 43 4.09 -16.16 -5.55
C GLY A 43 3.31 -14.94 -5.95
N SER A 44 2.03 -14.91 -5.66
CA SER A 44 1.21 -13.75 -6.04
C SER A 44 1.03 -12.75 -4.91
N SER A 45 1.33 -13.12 -3.69
CA SER A 45 1.21 -12.20 -2.56
C SER A 45 2.19 -12.53 -1.45
N ILE A 46 2.42 -11.57 -0.57
CA ILE A 46 3.26 -11.76 0.61
C ILE A 46 2.50 -11.23 1.80
N LEU A 47 2.53 -11.98 2.89
CA LEU A 47 1.94 -11.53 4.14
C LEU A 47 3.08 -11.04 5.04
N PHE A 48 3.04 -9.78 5.42
CA PHE A 48 4.03 -9.20 6.32
C PHE A 48 3.42 -9.10 7.71
N LYS A 49 4.10 -9.67 8.70
CA LYS A 49 3.67 -9.57 10.07
C LYS A 49 4.52 -8.52 10.74
N MET A 50 3.88 -7.60 11.41
CA MET A 50 4.57 -6.47 12.02
C MET A 50 4.76 -6.68 13.51
N ARG A 51 5.71 -5.94 14.08
CA ARG A 51 6.04 -6.08 15.48
C ARG A 51 4.87 -5.81 16.40
N ASP A 52 3.97 -4.91 16.01
CA ASP A 52 2.82 -4.59 16.84
C ASP A 52 1.65 -5.55 16.65
N GLY A 53 1.82 -6.61 15.89
CA GLY A 53 0.76 -7.58 15.65
C GLY A 53 -0.05 -7.32 14.39
N THR A 54 0.14 -6.19 13.77
CA THR A 54 -0.59 -5.90 12.53
C THR A 54 -0.06 -6.79 11.43
N GLN A 55 -0.95 -7.18 10.54
CA GLN A 55 -0.55 -7.98 9.38
C GLN A 55 -1.00 -7.29 8.10
N TRP A 56 -0.10 -7.24 7.15
CA TRP A 56 -0.38 -6.62 5.86
C TRP A 56 -0.13 -7.61 4.75
N ARG A 57 -1.10 -7.77 3.87
CA ARG A 57 -0.88 -8.58 2.69
C ARG A 57 -0.60 -7.67 1.53
N ASN A 58 0.43 -7.96 0.77
CA ASN A 58 0.72 -7.21 -0.43
C ASN A 58 0.48 -8.13 -1.62
N THR A 59 -0.40 -7.71 -2.52
CA THR A 59 -0.64 -8.47 -3.75
C THR A 59 0.34 -7.93 -4.76
N LEU A 60 1.25 -8.78 -5.20
CA LEU A 60 2.31 -8.35 -6.09
C LEU A 60 1.77 -8.01 -7.47
N GLN A 61 2.49 -7.17 -8.18
CA GLN A 61 2.13 -6.87 -9.55
C GLN A 61 2.80 -7.92 -10.42
N GLY A 62 2.21 -9.04 -10.56
CA GLY A 62 2.78 -10.15 -11.29
C GLY A 62 3.11 -11.28 -10.34
N ARG A 63 3.59 -12.36 -10.88
CA ARG A 63 3.87 -13.53 -10.07
C ARG A 63 5.35 -13.70 -9.83
N CYS A 64 5.69 -14.15 -8.67
CA CYS A 64 7.05 -14.39 -8.27
C CYS A 64 7.18 -15.79 -7.70
N PRO A 65 7.11 -16.79 -8.52
CA PRO A 65 6.96 -18.16 -8.03
C PRO A 65 8.11 -18.65 -7.15
N ASP A 66 9.30 -18.14 -7.35
CA ASP A 66 10.41 -18.63 -6.55
C ASP A 66 10.56 -17.94 -5.22
N LEU A 67 9.74 -16.95 -4.96
CA LEU A 67 9.85 -16.14 -3.76
C LEU A 67 9.69 -16.96 -2.49
N GLU A 68 8.80 -17.93 -2.53
CA GLU A 68 8.51 -18.73 -1.36
C GLU A 68 9.75 -19.48 -0.86
N PHE A 69 10.57 -19.92 -1.77
CA PHE A 69 11.68 -20.79 -1.39
C PHE A 69 13.01 -20.10 -1.27
N GLU A 70 13.16 -18.98 -1.93
CA GLU A 70 14.49 -18.39 -2.04
C GLU A 70 14.72 -17.15 -1.20
N GLY A 71 13.68 -16.56 -0.69
CA GLY A 71 13.83 -15.31 0.04
C GLY A 71 14.06 -14.14 -0.89
N TYR A 72 14.16 -12.97 -0.31
CA TYR A 72 14.24 -11.75 -1.11
C TYR A 72 15.04 -10.67 -0.39
N ALA A 73 15.42 -9.65 -1.14
CA ALA A 73 15.99 -8.43 -0.60
C ALA A 73 15.28 -7.25 -1.25
N TRP A 74 15.20 -6.14 -0.55
CA TRP A 74 14.60 -4.95 -1.13
C TRP A 74 15.58 -4.38 -2.14
N THR A 75 15.07 -3.99 -3.31
CA THR A 75 15.95 -3.47 -4.36
C THR A 75 16.45 -2.07 -4.02
N VAL A 76 15.62 -1.29 -3.33
CA VAL A 76 16.01 0.05 -2.94
C VAL A 76 15.58 0.24 -1.50
N ARG A 77 16.40 0.85 -0.71
CA ARG A 77 16.05 1.13 0.67
C ARG A 77 15.93 2.62 0.85
N ASN A 78 14.80 3.04 1.34
CA ASN A 78 14.62 4.43 1.68
C ASN A 78 15.33 4.74 2.99
N PRO A 79 15.83 5.94 3.16
CA PRO A 79 16.55 6.28 4.39
C PRO A 79 15.72 6.07 5.65
N ASP A 80 14.41 6.22 5.57
CA ASP A 80 13.53 6.03 6.72
C ASP A 80 13.02 4.60 6.82
N ASN A 81 13.51 3.69 6.00
CA ASN A 81 13.11 2.29 5.99
C ASN A 81 11.64 2.07 5.63
N SER A 82 11.01 3.02 4.96
CA SER A 82 9.62 2.84 4.56
C SER A 82 9.55 2.09 3.23
N VAL A 83 8.51 1.30 3.08
CA VAL A 83 8.22 0.58 1.86
C VAL A 83 6.77 0.86 1.56
N CYS A 84 6.52 1.46 0.42
CA CYS A 84 5.17 1.90 0.06
C CYS A 84 4.59 1.08 -1.07
N GLU A 85 3.28 0.92 -1.02
CA GLU A 85 2.59 0.11 -2.03
C GLU A 85 2.83 0.67 -3.42
N LYS A 86 2.97 -0.24 -4.37
CA LYS A 86 3.14 0.10 -5.77
C LYS A 86 4.41 0.88 -6.10
N GLN A 87 5.25 1.11 -5.16
CA GLN A 87 6.44 1.91 -5.40
C GLN A 87 7.75 1.17 -5.22
N GLN A 88 7.69 0.07 -4.51
CA GLN A 88 8.93 -0.63 -4.21
C GLN A 88 8.95 -1.98 -4.88
N SER A 89 10.14 -2.50 -5.05
CA SER A 89 10.28 -3.84 -5.58
C SER A 89 11.23 -4.62 -4.70
N LEU A 90 11.22 -5.92 -4.87
CA LEU A 90 12.14 -6.77 -4.18
C LEU A 90 12.78 -7.72 -5.19
N GLN A 91 13.91 -8.27 -4.82
CA GLN A 91 14.63 -9.16 -5.71
C GLN A 91 14.74 -10.52 -5.05
N VAL A 92 14.35 -11.55 -5.77
CA VAL A 92 14.48 -12.92 -5.28
C VAL A 92 15.96 -13.24 -5.24
N LEU A 93 16.42 -13.76 -4.10
CA LEU A 93 17.84 -13.85 -3.87
C LEU A 93 18.58 -14.77 -4.81
N HIS A 94 18.02 -15.89 -5.12
CA HIS A 94 18.72 -16.83 -5.93
C HIS A 94 18.56 -16.60 -7.42
N SER A 95 17.38 -16.38 -7.87
CA SER A 95 17.11 -16.21 -9.29
C SER A 95 17.39 -14.80 -9.78
N GLY A 96 17.40 -13.83 -8.88
CA GLY A 96 17.54 -12.44 -9.27
C GLY A 96 16.30 -11.82 -9.84
N GLU A 97 15.17 -12.52 -9.78
CA GLU A 97 13.94 -12.00 -10.35
C GLU A 97 13.46 -10.78 -9.57
N ILE A 98 13.00 -9.77 -10.27
CA ILE A 98 12.48 -8.55 -9.64
C ILE A 98 10.96 -8.65 -9.56
N CYS A 99 10.43 -8.42 -8.38
CA CYS A 99 9.00 -8.49 -8.13
C CYS A 99 8.52 -7.17 -7.59
N MET A 100 7.50 -6.63 -8.21
CA MET A 100 6.98 -5.31 -7.81
C MET A 100 5.88 -5.46 -6.78
N LEU A 101 5.93 -4.65 -5.75
CA LEU A 101 4.85 -4.64 -4.78
C LEU A 101 3.61 -4.01 -5.38
N GLY A 102 2.48 -4.52 -5.00
CA GLY A 102 1.21 -3.95 -5.34
C GLY A 102 0.60 -3.29 -4.13
N LYS A 103 -0.70 -3.45 -3.95
CA LYS A 103 -1.40 -2.82 -2.86
C LYS A 103 -1.23 -3.55 -1.56
N PHE A 104 -1.22 -2.79 -0.47
CA PHE A 104 -1.26 -3.39 0.85
C PHE A 104 -2.70 -3.46 1.35
N GLU A 105 -3.05 -4.58 1.95
CA GLU A 105 -4.33 -4.73 2.60
C GLU A 105 -4.10 -5.18 4.02
N LYS A 106 -4.74 -4.54 4.97
CA LYS A 106 -4.63 -4.96 6.34
C LYS A 106 -5.42 -6.23 6.55
N VAL A 107 -4.81 -7.21 7.16
CA VAL A 107 -5.43 -8.50 7.36
C VAL A 107 -5.67 -8.70 8.83
N ALA A 108 -6.85 -9.17 9.18
CA ALA A 108 -7.12 -9.45 10.57
C ALA A 108 -6.26 -10.61 11.03
N PRO A 109 -5.67 -10.55 12.22
CA PRO A 109 -4.86 -11.65 12.69
C PRO A 109 -5.73 -12.89 12.80
N GLN A 110 -5.19 -14.01 12.40
CA GLN A 110 -5.93 -15.22 12.52
C GLN A 110 -6.00 -15.64 13.95
N PRO A 111 -7.12 -16.17 14.39
CA PRO A 111 -7.21 -16.62 15.75
C PRO A 111 -6.27 -17.76 15.91
N LYS A 112 -5.66 -17.85 17.07
CA LYS A 112 -4.81 -18.91 17.32
C LYS A 112 -5.59 -20.12 17.38
N ALA A 113 -5.16 -21.07 16.72
CA ALA A 113 -5.83 -22.30 16.76
C ALA A 113 -5.68 -22.86 18.10
N GLY A 114 -6.63 -23.09 18.67
CA GLY A 114 -6.72 -23.79 19.90
C GLY A 114 -5.89 -23.91 20.88
#